data_7233be0beeb16579d2b3fd9403ca8225
#
_entry.id   7233be0beeb16579d2b3fd9403ca8225
#
_cell.length_a   1.000
_cell.length_b   1.000
_cell.length_c   1.000
_cell.angle_alpha   90.00
_cell.angle_beta   90.00
_cell.angle_gamma   90.00
#
_symmetry.space_group_name_H-M   'P 1'
#
loop_
_entity.id
_entity.type
_entity.pdbx_description
1 polymer ?
#
loop_
_entity_poly.entity_id
_entity_poly.type
_entity_poly.pdbx_seq_one_letter_code
_entity_poly.pdbx_strand_id
1 'polypeptide(L)'
;MNEADVARSAFAMPLTSPSYPRGPYRFVNREYMIISYRTDPAALRAVVPAPLEFTDPIVKYEFIRMPDSTGFGKYTESGQVIPVTFKGVAGSLVPSMYLNDSA
;
A
#
# COMPACT_ATOMS: atom_id res chain seq x y z
N MET A 1 0.16 32.10 14.15
CA MET A 1 0.61 30.68 14.11
C MET A 1 2.08 30.64 14.46
N ASN A 2 2.45 29.90 15.50
CA ASN A 2 3.84 29.73 15.94
C ASN A 2 4.35 28.33 15.55
N GLU A 3 5.61 28.05 15.82
CA GLU A 3 6.25 26.78 15.48
C GLU A 3 5.52 25.59 16.12
N ALA A 4 5.06 25.70 17.37
CA ALA A 4 4.33 24.63 18.05
C ALA A 4 2.95 24.39 17.38
N ASP A 5 2.30 25.41 16.87
CA ASP A 5 1.04 25.27 16.14
C ASP A 5 1.25 24.57 14.80
N VAL A 6 2.33 24.90 14.11
CA VAL A 6 2.72 24.22 12.87
C VAL A 6 3.01 22.75 13.12
N ALA A 7 3.83 22.45 14.12
CA ALA A 7 4.17 21.08 14.48
C ALA A 7 2.95 20.22 14.82
N ARG A 8 1.95 20.81 15.48
CA ARG A 8 0.70 20.15 15.84
C ARG A 8 -0.21 19.88 14.64
N SER A 9 -0.21 20.80 13.66
CA SER A 9 -1.17 20.81 12.57
C SER A 9 -0.64 20.22 11.27
N ALA A 10 0.67 20.19 11.09
CA ALA A 10 1.33 19.79 9.84
C ALA A 10 1.41 18.27 9.69
N PHE A 11 0.29 17.59 9.49
CA PHE A 11 0.28 16.17 9.19
C PHE A 11 0.53 15.89 7.68
N ALA A 12 0.28 16.85 6.83
CA ALA A 12 0.56 16.81 5.40
C ALA A 12 0.66 18.23 4.83
N MET A 13 1.38 18.37 3.72
CA MET A 13 1.54 19.65 3.04
C MET A 13 0.63 19.74 1.81
N PRO A 14 0.21 20.94 1.43
CA PRO A 14 0.35 22.25 2.10
C PRO A 14 -0.40 22.31 3.44
N LEU A 15 0.13 23.06 4.39
CA LEU A 15 -0.43 23.16 5.75
C LEU A 15 -1.91 23.53 5.80
N THR A 16 -2.33 24.48 4.98
CA THR A 16 -3.71 25.00 4.96
C THR A 16 -4.62 24.26 4.00
N SER A 17 -4.08 23.42 3.15
CA SER A 17 -4.82 22.61 2.17
C SER A 17 -4.07 21.29 1.92
N PRO A 18 -4.09 20.38 2.90
CA PRO A 18 -3.33 19.13 2.84
C PRO A 18 -3.63 18.30 1.60
N SER A 19 -2.62 17.63 1.07
CA SER A 19 -2.73 16.79 -0.14
C SER A 19 -3.62 15.55 0.05
N TYR A 20 -3.89 15.19 1.30
CA TYR A 20 -4.85 14.13 1.64
C TYR A 20 -5.60 14.45 2.93
N PRO A 21 -6.84 13.97 3.10
CA PRO A 21 -7.62 14.25 4.30
C PRO A 21 -7.07 13.48 5.51
N ARG A 22 -7.30 14.04 6.68
CA ARG A 22 -6.97 13.38 7.94
C ARG A 22 -7.94 12.24 8.19
N GLY A 23 -7.40 11.08 8.61
CA GLY A 23 -8.20 9.96 9.08
C GLY A 23 -8.98 10.27 10.37
N PRO A 24 -9.76 9.31 10.86
CA PRO A 24 -9.77 7.91 10.43
C PRO A 24 -10.53 7.67 9.11
N TYR A 25 -10.09 6.62 8.40
CA TYR A 25 -10.75 6.15 7.18
C TYR A 25 -11.48 4.84 7.47
N ARG A 26 -12.69 4.71 6.96
CA ARG A 26 -13.49 3.52 7.09
C ARG A 26 -13.72 2.89 5.73
N PHE A 27 -13.44 1.59 5.64
CA PHE A 27 -13.71 0.76 4.46
C PHE A 27 -14.74 -0.30 4.85
N VAL A 28 -15.84 -0.38 4.11
CA VAL A 28 -16.96 -1.25 4.43
C VAL A 28 -17.02 -2.39 3.43
N ASN A 29 -17.13 -3.64 3.93
CA ASN A 29 -17.28 -4.85 3.13
C ASN A 29 -16.19 -5.03 2.06
N ARG A 30 -14.94 -4.81 2.42
CA ARG A 30 -13.81 -5.08 1.53
C ARG A 30 -13.78 -6.56 1.15
N GLU A 31 -13.59 -6.82 -0.13
CA GLU A 31 -13.45 -8.17 -0.66
C GLU A 31 -12.07 -8.33 -1.29
N TYR A 32 -11.46 -9.48 -1.06
CA TYR A 32 -10.14 -9.82 -1.56
C TYR A 32 -10.19 -11.10 -2.37
N MET A 33 -9.52 -11.11 -3.52
CA MET A 33 -9.15 -12.33 -4.23
C MET A 33 -7.63 -12.33 -4.35
N ILE A 34 -6.97 -13.31 -3.74
CA ILE A 34 -5.51 -13.38 -3.68
C ILE A 34 -5.07 -14.63 -4.41
N ILE A 35 -4.24 -14.45 -5.43
CA ILE A 35 -3.61 -15.54 -6.18
C ILE A 35 -2.14 -15.58 -5.77
N SER A 36 -1.75 -16.66 -5.10
CA SER A 36 -0.36 -16.89 -4.72
C SER A 36 0.31 -17.82 -5.71
N TYR A 37 1.50 -17.47 -6.16
CA TYR A 37 2.26 -18.30 -7.09
C TYR A 37 3.75 -18.26 -6.76
N ARG A 38 4.45 -19.31 -7.18
CA ARG A 38 5.90 -19.41 -7.09
C ARG A 38 6.53 -18.91 -8.38
N THR A 39 7.54 -18.07 -8.25
CA THR A 39 8.25 -17.50 -9.41
C THR A 39 9.72 -17.90 -9.40
N ASP A 40 10.44 -17.53 -10.46
CA ASP A 40 11.89 -17.71 -10.52
C ASP A 40 12.59 -16.80 -9.48
N PRO A 41 13.43 -17.39 -8.60
CA PRO A 41 14.15 -16.61 -7.59
C PRO A 41 15.03 -15.49 -8.17
N ALA A 42 15.65 -15.70 -9.33
CA ALA A 42 16.49 -14.69 -9.95
C ALA A 42 15.67 -13.49 -10.46
N ALA A 43 14.52 -13.77 -11.06
CA ALA A 43 13.59 -12.72 -11.49
C ALA A 43 13.05 -11.94 -10.29
N LEU A 44 12.71 -12.62 -9.19
CA LEU A 44 12.26 -11.96 -7.98
C LEU A 44 13.35 -11.10 -7.35
N ARG A 45 14.59 -11.59 -7.32
CA ARG A 45 15.73 -10.83 -6.80
C ARG A 45 15.97 -9.54 -7.59
N ALA A 46 15.68 -9.52 -8.87
CA ALA A 46 15.81 -8.32 -9.70
C ALA A 46 14.80 -7.23 -9.34
N VAL A 47 13.65 -7.62 -8.75
CA VAL A 47 12.56 -6.70 -8.37
C VAL A 47 12.66 -6.24 -6.92
N VAL A 48 13.11 -7.12 -6.03
CA VAL A 48 13.21 -6.82 -4.59
C VAL A 48 14.51 -6.04 -4.31
N PRO A 49 14.43 -4.76 -3.96
CA PRO A 49 15.63 -3.96 -3.72
C PRO A 49 16.26 -4.29 -2.36
N ALA A 50 17.60 -4.26 -2.31
CA ALA A 50 18.29 -4.28 -1.04
C ALA A 50 17.91 -3.04 -0.20
N PRO A 51 17.80 -3.13 1.13
CA PRO A 51 18.17 -4.26 1.99
C PRO A 51 17.04 -5.25 2.27
N LEU A 52 15.96 -5.25 1.48
CA LEU A 52 14.87 -6.22 1.64
C LEU A 52 15.32 -7.62 1.20
N GLU A 53 14.85 -8.63 1.92
CA GLU A 53 15.17 -10.03 1.67
C GLU A 53 13.90 -10.86 1.54
N PHE A 54 13.98 -11.99 0.84
CA PHE A 54 12.92 -12.98 0.80
C PHE A 54 13.52 -14.38 0.99
N THR A 55 12.75 -15.27 1.60
CA THR A 55 13.15 -16.67 1.81
C THR A 55 12.57 -17.55 0.70
N ASP A 56 11.27 -17.46 0.49
CA ASP A 56 10.56 -18.17 -0.55
C ASP A 56 10.22 -17.24 -1.72
N PRO A 57 10.39 -17.71 -2.98
CA PRO A 57 10.07 -16.91 -4.15
C PRO A 57 8.56 -16.94 -4.45
N ILE A 58 7.78 -16.44 -3.49
CA ILE A 58 6.32 -16.35 -3.58
C ILE A 58 5.93 -14.93 -3.92
N VAL A 59 5.00 -14.80 -4.85
CA VAL A 59 4.33 -13.55 -5.19
C VAL A 59 2.85 -13.75 -5.00
N LYS A 60 2.19 -12.76 -4.41
CA LYS A 60 0.74 -12.69 -4.32
C LYS A 60 0.25 -11.62 -5.26
N TYR A 61 -0.71 -11.93 -6.09
CA TYR A 61 -1.44 -10.92 -6.85
C TYR A 61 -2.80 -10.74 -6.18
N GLU A 62 -3.05 -9.53 -5.72
CA GLU A 62 -4.25 -9.20 -4.96
C GLU A 62 -5.21 -8.38 -5.83
N PHE A 63 -6.47 -8.79 -5.85
CA PHE A 63 -7.59 -8.01 -6.38
C PHE A 63 -8.44 -7.61 -5.19
N ILE A 64 -8.69 -6.32 -5.04
CA ILE A 64 -9.42 -5.79 -3.90
C ILE A 64 -10.60 -4.98 -4.42
N ARG A 65 -11.77 -5.28 -3.88
CA ARG A 65 -12.98 -4.50 -4.13
C ARG A 65 -13.34 -3.73 -2.87
N MET A 66 -13.47 -2.43 -3.00
CA MET A 66 -13.90 -1.53 -1.95
C MET A 66 -15.24 -0.92 -2.35
N PRO A 67 -16.37 -1.53 -1.93
CA PRO A 67 -17.70 -1.05 -2.34
C PRO A 67 -18.07 0.27 -1.69
N ASP A 68 -17.46 0.61 -0.56
CA ASP A 68 -17.67 1.86 0.15
C ASP A 68 -16.46 2.21 1.00
N SER A 69 -16.06 3.47 0.96
CA SER A 69 -14.96 3.98 1.77
C SER A 69 -15.11 5.46 2.08
N THR A 70 -14.62 5.87 3.23
CA THR A 70 -14.62 7.27 3.64
C THR A 70 -13.73 8.10 2.72
N GLY A 71 -14.32 9.05 2.01
CA GLY A 71 -13.59 10.00 1.18
C GLY A 71 -13.15 9.49 -0.20
N PHE A 72 -13.05 8.18 -0.40
CA PHE A 72 -12.62 7.59 -1.68
C PHE A 72 -13.76 6.94 -2.46
N GLY A 73 -14.91 6.71 -1.81
CA GLY A 73 -16.09 6.12 -2.44
C GLY A 73 -15.88 4.66 -2.81
N LYS A 74 -16.47 4.25 -3.93
CA LYS A 74 -16.40 2.89 -4.48
C LYS A 74 -15.28 2.79 -5.50
N TYR A 75 -14.39 1.83 -5.31
CA TYR A 75 -13.32 1.55 -6.28
C TYR A 75 -12.80 0.12 -6.14
N THR A 76 -12.00 -0.29 -7.12
CA THR A 76 -11.25 -1.54 -7.10
C THR A 76 -9.76 -1.27 -7.29
N GLU A 77 -8.94 -2.13 -6.74
CA GLU A 77 -7.51 -2.08 -6.98
C GLU A 77 -6.95 -3.48 -7.20
N SER A 78 -5.82 -3.55 -7.86
CA SER A 78 -5.06 -4.78 -7.99
C SER A 78 -3.57 -4.47 -7.89
N GLY A 79 -2.79 -5.44 -7.41
CA GLY A 79 -1.36 -5.23 -7.28
C GLY A 79 -0.62 -6.49 -6.91
N GLN A 80 0.68 -6.44 -7.13
CA GLN A 80 1.58 -7.47 -6.66
C GLN A 80 1.99 -7.19 -5.22
N VAL A 81 2.01 -8.25 -4.41
CA VAL A 81 2.47 -8.21 -3.03
C VAL A 81 3.53 -9.29 -2.85
N ILE A 82 4.72 -8.89 -2.48
CA ILE A 82 5.85 -9.78 -2.30
C ILE A 82 6.18 -9.85 -0.81
N PRO A 83 6.04 -11.02 -0.17
CA PRO A 83 6.49 -11.19 1.21
C PRO A 83 8.00 -10.99 1.32
N VAL A 84 8.43 -10.10 2.18
CA VAL A 84 9.84 -9.77 2.40
C VAL A 84 10.14 -9.63 3.88
N THR A 85 11.42 -9.54 4.22
CA THR A 85 11.89 -9.16 5.54
C THR A 85 12.80 -7.95 5.46
N PHE A 86 12.75 -7.13 6.48
CA PHE A 86 13.69 -6.04 6.69
C PHE A 86 14.26 -6.13 8.10
N LYS A 87 15.56 -6.34 8.22
CA LYS A 87 16.24 -6.54 9.51
C LYS A 87 15.53 -7.61 10.39
N GLY A 88 15.13 -8.71 9.78
CA GLY A 88 14.45 -9.81 10.46
C GLY A 88 12.95 -9.58 10.73
N VAL A 89 12.41 -8.41 10.39
CA VAL A 89 10.99 -8.11 10.55
C VAL A 89 10.24 -8.43 9.27
N ALA A 90 9.19 -9.26 9.37
CA ALA A 90 8.35 -9.63 8.25
C ALA A 90 7.50 -8.44 7.78
N GLY A 91 7.37 -8.32 6.47
CA GLY A 91 6.56 -7.28 5.83
C GLY A 91 6.24 -7.65 4.39
N SER A 92 5.74 -6.67 3.66
CA SER A 92 5.38 -6.84 2.26
C SER A 92 5.92 -5.68 1.43
N LEU A 93 6.45 -6.01 0.26
CA LEU A 93 6.78 -5.06 -0.79
C LEU A 93 5.64 -5.05 -1.81
N VAL A 94 5.15 -3.87 -2.16
CA VAL A 94 4.14 -3.68 -3.20
C VAL A 94 4.77 -2.90 -4.34
N PRO A 95 5.36 -3.57 -5.35
CA PRO A 95 6.07 -2.88 -6.43
C PRO A 95 5.13 -2.22 -7.44
N SER A 96 3.89 -2.69 -7.53
CA SER A 96 2.90 -2.15 -8.46
C SER A 96 1.50 -2.23 -7.88
N MET A 97 0.71 -1.20 -8.15
CA MET A 97 -0.70 -1.12 -7.76
C MET A 97 -1.47 -0.38 -8.85
N TYR A 98 -2.65 -0.88 -9.19
CA TYR A 98 -3.53 -0.32 -10.21
C TYR A 98 -4.90 -0.07 -9.60
N LEU A 99 -5.41 1.13 -9.79
CA LEU A 99 -6.73 1.53 -9.32
C LEU A 99 -7.62 1.88 -10.51
N ASN A 100 -8.92 1.63 -10.41
CA ASN A 100 -9.89 2.06 -11.40
C ASN A 100 -10.52 3.41 -11.06
N ASP A 101 -9.91 4.14 -10.16
CA ASP A 101 -10.32 5.49 -9.79
C ASP A 101 -9.52 6.50 -10.61
N SER A 102 -10.19 7.49 -11.16
CA SER A 102 -9.61 8.57 -11.95
C SER A 102 -9.36 9.85 -11.15
N ALA A 103 -9.58 9.79 -9.86
CA ALA A 103 -9.40 10.96 -8.99
C ALA A 103 -7.93 11.32 -8.80
#